data_98053ddd76501d105c709928cd57cc96
#
_entry.id   98053ddd76501d105c709928cd57cc96
#
_cell.length_a   1.000
_cell.length_b   1.000
_cell.length_c   1.000
_cell.angle_alpha   90.00
_cell.angle_beta   90.00
_cell.angle_gamma   90.00
#
_symmetry.space_group_name_H-M   'P 1'
#
loop_
_entity.id
_entity.type
_entity.pdbx_description
1 polymer ?
#
loop_
_entity_poly.entity_id
_entity_poly.type
_entity_poly.pdbx_seq_one_letter_code
_entity_poly.pdbx_strand_id
1 'polypeptide(L)'
;MQTTQSVQNSQEQQTSSESSSTEESQVQNAQATSTVYMTTNISPEGLMDAYQALNWTPTGNVAVKLSTGEPPASNYLSPDLIKDLVQSVNGTIVEGNTAYGGSRASTAMHMQVAEDHGFTAIANVDIMDAEGSMSLPVMGGTHLTENFVGTHFTNYDSYLVLSHFKGHAMAGFGGAIKNISIGLGSSEGKSWIHTAGTSKSGINGDQDDFLESMGEAGKAVVDYLGNGERIVYVNVMNRLSVDCDCDGNPAEPDMHDIGILASTDPVALDQACIDLVYAAEDGASLIERIESRNGLHTLEYAEQIGLGSRTYNLVSIDQ
;
A
#
# COMPACT_ATOMS: atom_id res chain seq x y z
N MET A 1 -2.69 -62.02 -62.17
CA MET A 1 -1.78 -61.63 -63.26
C MET A 1 -0.85 -60.64 -62.74
N GLN A 2 0.29 -61.08 -62.43
CA GLN A 2 1.62 -60.71 -62.87
C GLN A 2 2.10 -59.39 -62.25
N THR A 3 3.00 -59.52 -61.27
CA THR A 3 4.47 -59.59 -61.41
C THR A 3 5.03 -58.22 -61.88
N THR A 4 6.02 -57.61 -61.30
CA THR A 4 7.38 -57.95 -60.85
C THR A 4 8.00 -56.71 -60.18
N GLN A 5 8.65 -56.82 -59.04
CA GLN A 5 10.09 -56.90 -58.77
C GLN A 5 10.99 -55.96 -59.58
N SER A 6 11.79 -55.11 -58.94
CA SER A 6 13.22 -55.31 -58.60
C SER A 6 13.86 -53.97 -58.24
N VAL A 7 14.49 -53.87 -57.10
CA VAL A 7 15.89 -54.08 -56.72
C VAL A 7 16.86 -52.94 -56.97
N GLN A 8 17.40 -52.41 -55.83
CA GLN A 8 18.75 -51.96 -55.49
C GLN A 8 19.44 -50.88 -56.34
N ASN A 9 20.00 -49.85 -55.73
CA ASN A 9 21.31 -49.92 -55.12
C ASN A 9 21.71 -48.59 -54.42
N SER A 10 22.48 -48.76 -53.39
CA SER A 10 23.23 -47.91 -52.51
C SER A 10 24.03 -46.78 -53.16
N GLN A 11 24.19 -45.68 -52.52
CA GLN A 11 25.53 -45.14 -52.23
C GLN A 11 25.45 -44.02 -51.15
N GLU A 12 26.31 -44.16 -50.15
CA GLU A 12 26.64 -43.19 -49.08
C GLU A 12 27.21 -41.92 -49.64
N GLN A 13 26.81 -40.78 -49.02
CA GLN A 13 27.71 -39.62 -48.85
C GLN A 13 27.41 -38.91 -47.54
N GLN A 14 28.36 -39.02 -46.64
CA GLN A 14 28.49 -38.19 -45.45
C GLN A 14 28.66 -36.72 -45.85
N THR A 15 27.85 -35.84 -45.29
CA THR A 15 28.21 -34.46 -45.09
C THR A 15 27.81 -34.04 -43.69
N SER A 16 28.80 -33.56 -43.00
CA SER A 16 28.83 -33.00 -41.67
C SER A 16 27.72 -31.96 -41.43
N SER A 17 26.87 -32.18 -40.41
CA SER A 17 25.98 -31.18 -39.87
C SER A 17 26.68 -30.50 -38.70
N GLU A 18 27.06 -29.26 -38.88
CA GLU A 18 27.36 -28.34 -37.80
C GLU A 18 26.10 -28.10 -36.95
N SER A 19 26.19 -28.48 -35.70
CA SER A 19 25.20 -28.15 -34.69
C SER A 19 25.43 -26.69 -34.25
N SER A 20 24.61 -25.78 -34.75
CA SER A 20 24.47 -24.45 -34.14
C SER A 20 23.61 -24.59 -32.88
N SER A 21 24.25 -24.67 -31.73
CA SER A 21 23.61 -24.46 -30.45
C SER A 21 23.25 -23.00 -30.34
N THR A 22 22.00 -22.66 -30.55
CA THR A 22 21.41 -21.40 -30.13
C THR A 22 21.36 -21.43 -28.60
N GLU A 23 22.32 -20.78 -27.96
CA GLU A 23 22.21 -20.34 -26.57
C GLU A 23 21.07 -19.31 -26.50
N GLU A 24 19.90 -19.72 -26.09
CA GLU A 24 18.88 -18.83 -25.57
C GLU A 24 19.46 -18.21 -24.29
N SER A 25 20.02 -17.00 -24.42
CA SER A 25 20.33 -16.14 -23.30
C SER A 25 19.02 -15.84 -22.57
N GLN A 26 18.77 -16.55 -21.49
CA GLN A 26 17.82 -16.12 -20.47
C GLN A 26 18.39 -14.83 -19.87
N VAL A 27 17.93 -13.70 -20.39
CA VAL A 27 18.06 -12.41 -19.71
C VAL A 27 17.13 -12.54 -18.50
N GLN A 28 17.67 -13.02 -17.38
CA GLN A 28 17.07 -12.78 -16.08
C GLN A 28 17.01 -11.27 -15.92
N ASN A 29 15.81 -10.72 -16.06
CA ASN A 29 15.52 -9.36 -15.67
C ASN A 29 15.74 -9.31 -14.14
N ALA A 30 16.93 -8.91 -13.74
CA ALA A 30 17.18 -8.60 -12.34
C ALA A 30 16.26 -7.42 -12.01
N GLN A 31 15.14 -7.72 -11.36
CA GLN A 31 14.21 -6.72 -10.86
C GLN A 31 15.03 -5.80 -9.94
N ALA A 32 15.04 -4.52 -10.23
CA ALA A 32 15.80 -3.56 -9.42
C ALA A 32 15.30 -3.67 -7.99
N THR A 33 16.21 -3.91 -7.05
CA THR A 33 15.86 -4.03 -5.63
C THR A 33 15.35 -2.69 -5.13
N SER A 34 14.16 -2.67 -4.56
CA SER A 34 13.54 -1.46 -4.02
C SER A 34 14.35 -0.91 -2.85
N THR A 35 14.44 0.41 -2.73
CA THR A 35 15.13 1.07 -1.62
C THR A 35 14.11 1.58 -0.62
N VAL A 36 14.36 1.29 0.66
CA VAL A 36 13.63 1.85 1.79
C VAL A 36 14.60 2.71 2.61
N TYR A 37 14.32 4.00 2.70
CA TYR A 37 15.06 4.93 3.54
C TYR A 37 14.50 4.94 4.95
N MET A 38 15.34 5.05 5.96
CA MET A 38 14.94 5.01 7.37
C MET A 38 15.71 6.02 8.20
N THR A 39 14.98 6.71 9.09
CA THR A 39 15.54 7.47 10.21
C THR A 39 14.90 7.05 11.53
N THR A 40 15.69 7.06 12.60
CA THR A 40 15.19 6.87 13.96
C THR A 40 14.66 8.18 14.57
N ASN A 41 14.90 9.31 13.91
CA ASN A 41 14.44 10.63 14.35
C ASN A 41 12.96 10.84 14.01
N ILE A 42 12.07 10.58 14.98
CA ILE A 42 10.62 10.83 14.85
C ILE A 42 10.35 12.30 15.25
N SER A 43 10.61 13.18 14.31
CA SER A 43 10.39 14.62 14.43
C SER A 43 9.94 15.21 13.08
N PRO A 44 9.45 16.45 13.01
CA PRO A 44 9.18 17.12 11.74
C PRO A 44 10.39 17.12 10.79
N GLU A 45 11.60 17.31 11.32
CA GLU A 45 12.85 17.27 10.55
C GLU A 45 13.12 15.87 10.01
N GLY A 46 13.04 14.82 10.86
CA GLY A 46 13.25 13.44 10.44
C GLY A 46 12.21 12.99 9.38
N LEU A 47 10.96 13.46 9.50
CA LEU A 47 9.93 13.21 8.49
C LEU A 47 10.26 13.88 7.15
N MET A 48 10.77 15.11 7.18
CA MET A 48 11.24 15.81 5.99
C MET A 48 12.45 15.13 5.37
N ASP A 49 13.42 14.69 6.16
CA ASP A 49 14.63 14.00 5.69
C ASP A 49 14.26 12.67 5.00
N ALA A 50 13.35 11.89 5.59
CA ALA A 50 12.86 10.64 4.99
C ALA A 50 12.14 10.89 3.65
N TYR A 51 11.30 11.91 3.56
CA TYR A 51 10.67 12.29 2.30
C TYR A 51 11.69 12.77 1.26
N GLN A 52 12.64 13.62 1.63
CA GLN A 52 13.66 14.15 0.72
C GLN A 52 14.58 13.06 0.18
N ALA A 53 14.86 12.01 0.96
CA ALA A 53 15.66 10.86 0.54
C ALA A 53 15.05 10.14 -0.68
N LEU A 54 13.74 10.22 -0.88
CA LEU A 54 13.07 9.66 -2.07
C LEU A 54 13.47 10.35 -3.37
N ASN A 55 14.01 11.56 -3.31
CA ASN A 55 14.34 12.38 -4.48
C ASN A 55 13.18 12.46 -5.49
N TRP A 56 11.95 12.54 -4.96
CA TRP A 56 10.72 12.62 -5.73
C TRP A 56 10.16 14.04 -5.68
N THR A 57 9.66 14.51 -6.81
CA THR A 57 9.04 15.83 -6.92
C THR A 57 7.60 15.67 -7.39
N PRO A 58 6.61 16.06 -6.60
CA PRO A 58 5.21 16.01 -7.01
C PRO A 58 4.93 16.99 -8.14
N THR A 59 3.93 16.68 -8.94
CA THR A 59 3.41 17.55 -10.01
C THR A 59 1.96 17.89 -9.77
N GLY A 60 1.54 19.07 -10.19
CA GLY A 60 0.14 19.50 -10.13
C GLY A 60 -0.42 19.60 -8.71
N ASN A 61 -1.67 19.19 -8.53
CA ASN A 61 -2.34 19.15 -7.24
C ASN A 61 -1.87 17.93 -6.45
N VAL A 62 -1.47 18.13 -5.19
CA VAL A 62 -0.92 17.08 -4.34
C VAL A 62 -1.93 16.63 -3.30
N ALA A 63 -2.27 15.35 -3.29
CA ALA A 63 -2.99 14.71 -2.21
C ALA A 63 -2.01 14.17 -1.16
N VAL A 64 -2.22 14.50 0.10
CA VAL A 64 -1.55 13.86 1.24
C VAL A 64 -2.55 12.93 1.91
N LYS A 65 -2.40 11.62 1.67
CA LYS A 65 -3.31 10.61 2.22
C LYS A 65 -2.83 10.12 3.57
N LEU A 66 -3.63 10.34 4.56
CA LEU A 66 -3.40 9.90 5.95
C LEU A 66 -4.71 9.38 6.58
N SER A 67 -4.69 9.07 7.88
CA SER A 67 -5.88 8.80 8.69
C SER A 67 -6.08 9.92 9.69
N THR A 68 -7.27 10.53 9.69
CA THR A 68 -7.64 11.59 10.64
C THR A 68 -7.95 11.06 12.04
N GLY A 69 -8.06 9.75 12.20
CA GLY A 69 -8.32 9.08 13.48
C GLY A 69 -9.79 9.11 13.93
N GLU A 70 -10.21 8.07 14.62
CA GLU A 70 -11.55 8.01 15.23
C GLU A 70 -11.48 8.58 16.66
N PRO A 71 -12.34 9.57 17.02
CA PRO A 71 -12.36 10.07 18.40
C PRO A 71 -12.92 9.01 19.37
N PRO A 72 -12.67 9.11 20.71
CA PRO A 72 -11.99 10.25 21.36
C PRO A 72 -10.46 10.09 21.49
N ALA A 73 -9.87 8.92 21.31
CA ALA A 73 -8.51 8.65 21.77
C ALA A 73 -7.62 7.87 20.81
N SER A 74 -7.94 7.82 19.51
CA SER A 74 -7.11 7.10 18.53
C SER A 74 -5.68 7.68 18.43
N ASN A 75 -4.74 6.83 17.96
CA ASN A 75 -3.31 7.14 17.91
C ASN A 75 -2.87 7.80 16.59
N TYR A 76 -3.72 8.57 15.93
CA TYR A 76 -3.41 9.21 14.64
C TYR A 76 -2.14 10.07 14.67
N LEU A 77 -1.52 10.27 13.51
CA LEU A 77 -0.34 11.13 13.39
C LEU A 77 -0.68 12.57 13.76
N SER A 78 0.09 13.13 14.72
CA SER A 78 -0.11 14.51 15.17
C SER A 78 0.05 15.50 14.03
N PRO A 79 -0.86 16.48 13.87
CA PRO A 79 -0.66 17.59 12.95
C PRO A 79 0.66 18.32 13.11
N ASP A 80 1.17 18.46 14.35
CA ASP A 80 2.46 19.11 14.62
C ASP A 80 3.63 18.34 14.00
N LEU A 81 3.58 17.00 13.95
CA LEU A 81 4.60 16.18 13.32
C LEU A 81 4.62 16.35 11.80
N ILE A 82 3.45 16.43 11.17
CA ILE A 82 3.31 16.31 9.72
C ILE A 82 3.20 17.65 8.98
N LYS A 83 2.97 18.75 9.71
CA LYS A 83 2.66 20.07 9.16
C LYS A 83 3.68 20.53 8.13
N ASP A 84 4.97 20.47 8.46
CA ASP A 84 6.02 20.98 7.60
C ASP A 84 6.10 20.21 6.29
N LEU A 85 5.96 18.89 6.33
CA LEU A 85 5.91 18.05 5.13
C LEU A 85 4.68 18.37 4.27
N VAL A 86 3.48 18.42 4.85
CA VAL A 86 2.23 18.72 4.12
C VAL A 86 2.33 20.08 3.44
N GLN A 87 2.85 21.09 4.13
CA GLN A 87 2.99 22.46 3.60
C GLN A 87 4.10 22.56 2.55
N SER A 88 5.20 21.79 2.69
CA SER A 88 6.31 21.80 1.74
C SER A 88 5.91 21.35 0.34
N VAL A 89 4.92 20.44 0.24
CA VAL A 89 4.36 19.95 -1.03
C VAL A 89 3.10 20.71 -1.46
N ASN A 90 2.71 21.76 -0.73
CA ASN A 90 1.42 22.44 -0.92
C ASN A 90 0.24 21.46 -0.99
N GLY A 91 0.26 20.46 -0.10
CA GLY A 91 -0.65 19.34 -0.11
C GLY A 91 -2.03 19.64 0.45
N THR A 92 -3.04 18.98 -0.10
CA THR A 92 -4.36 18.86 0.53
C THR A 92 -4.42 17.51 1.24
N ILE A 93 -4.81 17.48 2.49
CA ILE A 93 -5.06 16.25 3.24
C ILE A 93 -6.32 15.60 2.69
N VAL A 94 -6.21 14.33 2.31
CA VAL A 94 -7.34 13.60 1.70
C VAL A 94 -7.72 12.38 2.52
N GLU A 95 -9.03 12.14 2.64
CA GLU A 95 -9.63 10.99 3.33
C GLU A 95 -10.89 10.52 2.59
N GLY A 96 -11.42 9.37 2.99
CA GLY A 96 -12.73 8.86 2.55
C GLY A 96 -13.56 8.43 3.76
N ASN A 97 -14.89 8.62 3.68
CA ASN A 97 -15.81 8.22 4.73
C ASN A 97 -15.67 6.74 5.09
N THR A 98 -15.93 6.39 6.35
CA THR A 98 -15.85 5.00 6.81
C THR A 98 -17.06 4.18 6.33
N ALA A 99 -16.86 2.85 6.19
CA ALA A 99 -17.91 1.90 5.84
C ALA A 99 -18.67 1.34 7.05
N TYR A 100 -18.27 1.73 8.24
CA TYR A 100 -18.89 1.38 9.51
C TYR A 100 -19.48 2.64 10.16
N GLY A 101 -20.32 2.46 11.18
CA GLY A 101 -20.78 3.58 12.02
C GLY A 101 -19.58 4.20 12.75
N GLY A 102 -19.72 5.41 13.22
CA GLY A 102 -18.69 6.16 13.92
C GLY A 102 -18.72 7.62 13.53
N SER A 103 -17.73 8.37 14.00
CA SER A 103 -17.67 9.82 13.83
C SER A 103 -17.19 10.27 12.45
N ARG A 104 -16.79 9.31 11.60
CA ARG A 104 -16.32 9.56 10.23
C ARG A 104 -17.19 8.90 9.16
N ALA A 105 -18.43 8.54 9.51
CA ALA A 105 -19.36 7.83 8.62
C ALA A 105 -20.06 8.73 7.58
N SER A 106 -19.96 10.05 7.70
CA SER A 106 -20.47 11.00 6.72
C SER A 106 -19.52 12.20 6.60
N THR A 107 -19.53 12.83 5.43
CA THR A 107 -18.62 13.97 5.12
C THR A 107 -18.67 15.07 6.18
N ALA A 108 -19.87 15.47 6.63
CA ALA A 108 -19.99 16.54 7.63
C ALA A 108 -19.39 16.14 8.98
N MET A 109 -19.63 14.89 9.43
CA MET A 109 -19.05 14.38 10.68
C MET A 109 -17.54 14.21 10.55
N HIS A 110 -17.07 13.67 9.42
CA HIS A 110 -15.65 13.45 9.16
C HIS A 110 -14.86 14.78 9.10
N MET A 111 -15.42 15.82 8.48
CA MET A 111 -14.83 17.16 8.48
C MET A 111 -14.75 17.75 9.89
N GLN A 112 -15.77 17.51 10.75
CA GLN A 112 -15.71 17.93 12.14
C GLN A 112 -14.58 17.21 12.89
N VAL A 113 -14.40 15.90 12.69
CA VAL A 113 -13.26 15.16 13.28
C VAL A 113 -11.92 15.73 12.80
N ALA A 114 -11.79 16.05 11.52
CA ALA A 114 -10.57 16.65 10.98
C ALA A 114 -10.28 18.04 11.60
N GLU A 115 -11.31 18.82 11.89
CA GLU A 115 -11.21 20.11 12.59
C GLU A 115 -10.82 19.90 14.06
N ASP A 116 -11.54 19.05 14.77
CA ASP A 116 -11.32 18.78 16.20
C ASP A 116 -9.91 18.21 16.46
N HIS A 117 -9.38 17.43 15.53
CA HIS A 117 -8.04 16.85 15.60
C HIS A 117 -6.94 17.80 15.06
N GLY A 118 -7.31 19.00 14.57
CA GLY A 118 -6.36 20.05 14.17
C GLY A 118 -5.82 19.96 12.75
N PHE A 119 -6.30 19.04 11.91
CA PHE A 119 -5.82 18.89 10.53
C PHE A 119 -6.17 20.09 9.65
N THR A 120 -7.36 20.68 9.83
CA THR A 120 -7.79 21.89 9.09
C THR A 120 -6.96 23.14 9.43
N ALA A 121 -6.26 23.13 10.55
CA ALA A 121 -5.36 24.23 10.94
C ALA A 121 -4.02 24.21 10.18
N ILE A 122 -3.63 23.08 9.61
CA ILE A 122 -2.33 22.92 8.92
C ILE A 122 -2.44 22.88 7.39
N ALA A 123 -3.57 22.42 6.84
CA ALA A 123 -3.81 22.32 5.40
C ALA A 123 -5.30 22.27 5.09
N ASN A 124 -5.67 22.38 3.81
CA ASN A 124 -7.00 22.02 3.35
C ASN A 124 -7.25 20.52 3.58
N VAL A 125 -8.50 20.17 3.91
CA VAL A 125 -8.94 18.77 4.04
C VAL A 125 -10.05 18.50 3.04
N ASP A 126 -9.96 17.37 2.34
CA ASP A 126 -10.95 16.92 1.35
C ASP A 126 -11.39 15.48 1.66
N ILE A 127 -12.68 15.28 1.84
CA ILE A 127 -13.29 13.95 1.96
C ILE A 127 -13.71 13.54 0.55
N MET A 128 -12.86 12.73 -0.07
CA MET A 128 -12.90 12.45 -1.51
C MET A 128 -14.18 11.82 -2.03
N ASP A 129 -14.93 11.14 -1.18
CA ASP A 129 -16.23 10.52 -1.52
C ASP A 129 -17.42 11.35 -1.05
N ALA A 130 -17.25 12.66 -0.80
CA ALA A 130 -18.33 13.59 -0.45
C ALA A 130 -19.44 13.63 -1.50
N GLU A 131 -19.09 13.47 -2.76
CA GLU A 131 -20.00 13.49 -3.92
C GLU A 131 -20.20 12.10 -4.54
N GLY A 132 -19.79 11.04 -3.85
CA GLY A 132 -19.96 9.65 -4.28
C GLY A 132 -18.67 8.98 -4.73
N SER A 133 -18.83 7.87 -5.45
CA SER A 133 -17.74 6.99 -5.85
C SER A 133 -17.52 6.99 -7.36
N MET A 134 -16.28 6.74 -7.75
CA MET A 134 -15.89 6.39 -9.11
C MET A 134 -15.14 5.05 -9.13
N SER A 135 -15.14 4.38 -10.26
CA SER A 135 -14.47 3.09 -10.45
C SER A 135 -13.11 3.27 -11.09
N LEU A 136 -12.10 2.55 -10.55
CA LEU A 136 -10.82 2.29 -11.20
C LEU A 136 -10.80 0.84 -11.67
N PRO A 137 -10.33 0.51 -12.89
CA PRO A 137 -10.22 -0.86 -13.35
C PRO A 137 -9.16 -1.61 -12.53
N VAL A 138 -9.44 -2.85 -12.14
CA VAL A 138 -8.49 -3.79 -11.55
C VAL A 138 -8.02 -4.74 -12.64
N MET A 139 -6.76 -4.62 -13.03
CA MET A 139 -6.19 -5.43 -14.11
C MET A 139 -5.67 -6.76 -13.57
N GLY A 140 -6.30 -7.86 -14.00
CA GLY A 140 -5.88 -9.21 -13.61
C GLY A 140 -6.22 -9.60 -12.18
N GLY A 141 -7.18 -8.91 -11.54
CA GLY A 141 -7.64 -9.27 -10.20
C GLY A 141 -8.34 -10.63 -10.16
N THR A 142 -8.18 -11.33 -9.06
CA THR A 142 -8.87 -12.59 -8.76
C THR A 142 -10.24 -12.34 -8.14
N HIS A 143 -10.32 -11.34 -7.26
CA HIS A 143 -11.51 -11.00 -6.48
C HIS A 143 -12.21 -9.76 -7.01
N LEU A 144 -11.42 -8.73 -7.41
CA LEU A 144 -11.94 -7.45 -7.84
C LEU A 144 -11.77 -7.29 -9.36
N THR A 145 -12.82 -6.79 -10.02
CA THR A 145 -12.75 -6.29 -11.41
C THR A 145 -12.63 -4.78 -11.46
N GLU A 146 -12.99 -4.13 -10.38
CA GLU A 146 -12.97 -2.69 -10.20
C GLU A 146 -12.74 -2.33 -8.73
N ASN A 147 -12.13 -1.16 -8.49
CA ASN A 147 -11.95 -0.57 -7.17
C ASN A 147 -12.72 0.76 -7.11
N PHE A 148 -13.50 0.99 -6.05
CA PHE A 148 -14.28 2.20 -5.89
C PHE A 148 -13.56 3.19 -4.98
N VAL A 149 -13.14 4.32 -5.56
CA VAL A 149 -12.56 5.46 -4.84
C VAL A 149 -13.54 6.64 -4.84
N GLY A 150 -13.27 7.67 -4.05
CA GLY A 150 -14.08 8.88 -4.07
C GLY A 150 -13.97 9.62 -5.41
N THR A 151 -15.05 10.32 -5.85
CA THR A 151 -15.06 11.08 -7.10
C THR A 151 -13.99 12.15 -7.18
N HIS A 152 -13.53 12.69 -6.02
CA HIS A 152 -12.45 13.68 -5.97
C HIS A 152 -11.05 13.09 -6.19
N PHE A 153 -10.90 11.78 -6.29
CA PHE A 153 -9.61 11.12 -6.52
C PHE A 153 -8.89 11.70 -7.75
N THR A 154 -9.61 12.04 -8.80
CA THR A 154 -9.05 12.60 -10.05
C THR A 154 -8.74 14.09 -9.98
N ASN A 155 -9.03 14.78 -8.88
CA ASN A 155 -8.68 16.19 -8.68
C ASN A 155 -7.20 16.38 -8.35
N TYR A 156 -6.47 15.29 -8.11
CA TYR A 156 -5.07 15.29 -7.69
C TYR A 156 -4.19 14.60 -8.72
N ASP A 157 -3.05 15.20 -8.99
CA ASP A 157 -2.07 14.72 -9.96
C ASP A 157 -1.00 13.84 -9.31
N SER A 158 -0.69 14.09 -8.04
CA SER A 158 0.33 13.38 -7.26
C SER A 158 -0.16 13.01 -5.87
N TYR A 159 0.32 11.89 -5.34
CA TYR A 159 -0.07 11.37 -4.04
C TYR A 159 1.14 11.13 -3.12
N LEU A 160 1.14 11.76 -1.96
CA LEU A 160 2.01 11.42 -0.83
C LEU A 160 1.18 10.62 0.18
N VAL A 161 1.48 9.34 0.32
CA VAL A 161 0.79 8.44 1.26
C VAL A 161 1.56 8.44 2.57
N LEU A 162 0.99 9.10 3.57
CA LEU A 162 1.58 9.25 4.90
C LEU A 162 0.82 8.36 5.87
N SER A 163 1.40 7.23 6.21
CA SER A 163 0.76 6.20 7.03
C SER A 163 1.34 6.19 8.44
N HIS A 164 0.47 6.12 9.42
CA HIS A 164 0.82 5.63 10.74
C HIS A 164 0.86 4.10 10.68
N PHE A 165 2.04 3.49 10.84
CA PHE A 165 2.18 2.03 10.86
C PHE A 165 1.80 1.49 12.23
N LYS A 166 0.97 0.45 12.30
CA LYS A 166 0.43 -0.15 13.53
C LYS A 166 -0.29 -1.46 13.26
N GLY A 167 -0.77 -2.11 14.32
CA GLY A 167 -1.69 -3.25 14.23
C GLY A 167 -3.05 -2.89 13.62
N HIS A 168 -3.79 -3.91 13.24
CA HIS A 168 -5.16 -3.78 12.73
C HIS A 168 -5.99 -5.01 13.04
N ALA A 169 -7.20 -4.81 13.54
CA ALA A 169 -8.08 -5.88 14.00
C ALA A 169 -8.49 -6.90 12.92
N MET A 170 -8.55 -6.49 11.65
CA MET A 170 -8.93 -7.36 10.51
C MET A 170 -7.73 -7.70 9.62
N ALA A 171 -6.89 -6.74 9.26
CA ALA A 171 -5.78 -6.95 8.32
C ALA A 171 -4.46 -7.40 8.99
N GLY A 172 -4.42 -7.53 10.32
CA GLY A 172 -3.20 -7.80 11.07
C GLY A 172 -2.37 -6.55 11.32
N PHE A 173 -2.07 -5.79 10.29
CA PHE A 173 -1.39 -4.50 10.37
C PHE A 173 -1.99 -3.48 9.39
N GLY A 174 -1.60 -2.22 9.55
CA GLY A 174 -1.92 -1.14 8.64
C GLY A 174 -0.70 -0.30 8.33
N GLY A 175 -0.33 -0.23 7.06
CA GLY A 175 0.76 0.54 6.49
C GLY A 175 0.36 1.16 5.17
N ALA A 176 1.32 1.28 4.24
CA ALA A 176 1.12 1.89 2.93
C ALA A 176 0.05 1.17 2.10
N ILE A 177 0.10 -0.16 2.00
CA ILE A 177 -0.87 -0.94 1.18
C ILE A 177 -2.29 -0.73 1.68
N LYS A 178 -2.52 -0.82 3.01
CA LYS A 178 -3.84 -0.57 3.56
C LYS A 178 -4.30 0.86 3.32
N ASN A 179 -3.39 1.84 3.39
CA ASN A 179 -3.72 3.24 3.20
C ASN A 179 -4.11 3.55 1.75
N ILE A 180 -3.47 2.92 0.75
CA ILE A 180 -3.84 3.11 -0.67
C ILE A 180 -5.04 2.26 -1.11
N SER A 181 -5.35 1.17 -0.41
CA SER A 181 -6.52 0.33 -0.69
C SER A 181 -7.75 0.81 0.09
N ILE A 182 -7.86 0.39 1.36
CA ILE A 182 -8.98 0.77 2.23
C ILE A 182 -9.02 2.29 2.46
N GLY A 183 -7.85 2.93 2.64
CA GLY A 183 -7.77 4.35 2.93
C GLY A 183 -8.30 5.24 1.80
N LEU A 184 -7.99 4.94 0.54
CA LEU A 184 -8.46 5.65 -0.65
C LEU A 184 -9.83 5.16 -1.15
N GLY A 185 -10.29 4.00 -0.70
CA GLY A 185 -11.62 3.52 -1.03
C GLY A 185 -12.70 4.49 -0.53
N SER A 186 -13.73 4.72 -1.35
CA SER A 186 -14.97 5.35 -0.88
C SER A 186 -15.65 4.49 0.18
N SER A 187 -16.68 4.98 0.85
CA SER A 187 -17.43 4.17 1.82
C SER A 187 -17.90 2.83 1.24
N GLU A 188 -18.47 2.83 0.03
CA GLU A 188 -18.85 1.58 -0.66
C GLU A 188 -17.64 0.79 -1.15
N GLY A 189 -16.55 1.45 -1.53
CA GLY A 189 -15.29 0.81 -1.93
C GLY A 189 -14.61 0.06 -0.78
N LYS A 190 -14.65 0.62 0.41
CA LYS A 190 -14.18 -0.08 1.61
C LYS A 190 -14.96 -1.38 1.85
N SER A 191 -16.30 -1.34 1.73
CA SER A 191 -17.12 -2.55 1.82
C SER A 191 -16.82 -3.54 0.70
N TRP A 192 -16.64 -3.06 -0.52
CA TRP A 192 -16.30 -3.87 -1.69
C TRP A 192 -15.01 -4.65 -1.51
N ILE A 193 -13.96 -4.00 -1.00
CA ILE A 193 -12.68 -4.64 -0.69
C ILE A 193 -12.84 -5.66 0.45
N HIS A 194 -13.52 -5.28 1.56
CA HIS A 194 -13.70 -6.17 2.71
C HIS A 194 -14.52 -7.41 2.40
N THR A 195 -15.37 -7.38 1.38
CA THR A 195 -16.21 -8.50 0.95
C THR A 195 -15.72 -9.18 -0.31
N ALA A 196 -14.47 -8.92 -0.70
CA ALA A 196 -13.85 -9.49 -1.89
C ALA A 196 -14.74 -9.38 -3.15
N GLY A 197 -15.24 -8.18 -3.40
CA GLY A 197 -16.03 -7.88 -4.59
C GLY A 197 -17.47 -8.42 -4.59
N THR A 198 -18.00 -8.87 -3.46
CA THR A 198 -19.33 -9.45 -3.40
C THR A 198 -20.44 -8.49 -2.94
N SER A 199 -20.07 -7.42 -2.20
CA SER A 199 -21.05 -6.46 -1.67
C SER A 199 -20.44 -5.06 -1.51
N LYS A 200 -21.23 -4.03 -1.79
CA LYS A 200 -20.92 -2.63 -1.52
C LYS A 200 -21.37 -2.17 -0.11
N SER A 201 -21.73 -3.11 0.73
CA SER A 201 -22.14 -2.85 2.11
C SER A 201 -21.68 -3.96 3.05
N GLY A 202 -21.35 -3.59 4.30
CA GLY A 202 -20.79 -4.52 5.28
C GLY A 202 -19.28 -4.70 5.12
N ILE A 203 -18.68 -5.48 6.03
CA ILE A 203 -17.23 -5.70 6.12
C ILE A 203 -16.90 -7.17 6.44
N ASN A 204 -17.83 -8.10 6.20
CA ASN A 204 -17.65 -9.51 6.52
C ASN A 204 -17.37 -10.31 5.26
N GLY A 205 -16.10 -10.54 4.97
CA GLY A 205 -15.60 -11.41 3.91
C GLY A 205 -14.76 -12.55 4.47
N ASP A 206 -14.32 -13.46 3.60
CA ASP A 206 -13.26 -14.39 3.92
C ASP A 206 -11.97 -13.63 4.24
N GLN A 207 -11.14 -14.17 5.14
CA GLN A 207 -9.97 -13.45 5.64
C GLN A 207 -8.92 -13.26 4.53
N ASP A 208 -8.57 -14.33 3.83
CA ASP A 208 -7.52 -14.28 2.82
C ASP A 208 -8.00 -13.56 1.55
N ASP A 209 -9.25 -13.79 1.13
CA ASP A 209 -9.87 -13.06 0.01
C ASP A 209 -9.88 -11.53 0.27
N PHE A 210 -10.12 -11.10 1.52
CA PHE A 210 -10.05 -9.71 1.91
C PHE A 210 -8.62 -9.16 1.81
N LEU A 211 -7.63 -9.89 2.32
CA LEU A 211 -6.21 -9.48 2.27
C LEU A 211 -5.72 -9.36 0.82
N GLU A 212 -6.08 -10.30 -0.03
CA GLU A 212 -5.79 -10.29 -1.48
C GLU A 212 -6.48 -9.11 -2.18
N SER A 213 -7.75 -8.86 -1.85
CA SER A 213 -8.51 -7.71 -2.38
C SER A 213 -7.88 -6.37 -2.00
N MET A 214 -7.24 -6.25 -0.83
CA MET A 214 -6.47 -5.05 -0.50
C MET A 214 -5.27 -4.87 -1.46
N GLY A 215 -4.55 -5.95 -1.78
CA GLY A 215 -3.48 -5.93 -2.77
C GLY A 215 -3.98 -5.47 -4.15
N GLU A 216 -5.08 -6.05 -4.62
CA GLU A 216 -5.70 -5.71 -5.91
C GLU A 216 -6.18 -4.26 -5.98
N ALA A 217 -6.85 -3.77 -4.94
CA ALA A 217 -7.30 -2.38 -4.86
C ALA A 217 -6.12 -1.39 -4.81
N GLY A 218 -5.07 -1.72 -4.05
CA GLY A 218 -3.83 -0.94 -4.01
C GLY A 218 -3.16 -0.88 -5.39
N LYS A 219 -3.10 -2.01 -6.09
CA LYS A 219 -2.54 -2.06 -7.45
C LYS A 219 -3.32 -1.19 -8.43
N ALA A 220 -4.65 -1.20 -8.38
CA ALA A 220 -5.48 -0.35 -9.24
C ALA A 220 -5.18 1.15 -9.03
N VAL A 221 -4.92 1.58 -7.80
CA VAL A 221 -4.52 2.96 -7.49
C VAL A 221 -3.15 3.27 -8.09
N VAL A 222 -2.16 2.38 -7.91
CA VAL A 222 -0.79 2.55 -8.42
C VAL A 222 -0.76 2.57 -9.93
N ASP A 223 -1.49 1.66 -10.59
CA ASP A 223 -1.60 1.60 -12.05
C ASP A 223 -2.22 2.91 -12.61
N TYR A 224 -3.28 3.43 -12.00
CA TYR A 224 -3.89 4.69 -12.38
C TYR A 224 -2.93 5.88 -12.23
N LEU A 225 -2.09 5.86 -11.22
CA LEU A 225 -1.10 6.91 -10.93
C LEU A 225 0.22 6.71 -11.70
N GLY A 226 0.16 6.14 -12.89
CA GLY A 226 1.30 5.99 -13.80
C GLY A 226 2.26 4.89 -13.39
N ASN A 227 1.73 3.76 -12.91
CA ASN A 227 2.52 2.63 -12.42
C ASN A 227 3.52 3.03 -11.32
N GLY A 228 3.08 3.92 -10.42
CA GLY A 228 3.86 4.36 -9.27
C GLY A 228 4.66 5.66 -9.48
N GLU A 229 4.70 6.25 -10.68
CA GLU A 229 5.46 7.48 -10.91
C GLU A 229 4.92 8.69 -10.13
N ARG A 230 3.60 8.71 -9.88
CA ARG A 230 2.90 9.84 -9.26
C ARG A 230 2.47 9.59 -7.80
N ILE A 231 3.10 8.62 -7.14
CA ILE A 231 2.78 8.24 -5.77
C ILE A 231 4.04 7.81 -5.01
N VAL A 232 4.18 8.25 -3.78
CA VAL A 232 5.24 7.83 -2.86
C VAL A 232 4.68 7.58 -1.47
N TYR A 233 5.43 6.86 -0.65
CA TYR A 233 4.95 6.34 0.62
C TYR A 233 5.92 6.66 1.75
N VAL A 234 5.34 7.06 2.90
CA VAL A 234 6.06 7.23 4.16
C VAL A 234 5.26 6.54 5.26
N ASN A 235 5.90 5.65 6.00
CA ASN A 235 5.34 5.01 7.19
C ASN A 235 6.02 5.57 8.44
N VAL A 236 5.23 6.05 9.39
CA VAL A 236 5.70 6.49 10.71
C VAL A 236 5.41 5.38 11.71
N MET A 237 6.45 4.85 12.32
CA MET A 237 6.41 3.74 13.29
C MET A 237 6.56 4.27 14.70
N ASN A 238 5.57 5.00 15.17
CA ASN A 238 5.45 5.51 16.54
C ASN A 238 4.13 5.09 17.17
N ARG A 239 4.05 5.05 18.48
CA ARG A 239 2.84 4.65 19.22
C ARG A 239 2.23 3.36 18.63
N LEU A 240 3.07 2.32 18.52
CA LEU A 240 2.79 1.06 17.83
C LEU A 240 1.79 0.20 18.63
N SER A 241 0.50 0.57 18.55
CA SER A 241 -0.60 -0.20 19.12
C SER A 241 -0.95 -1.41 18.26
N VAL A 242 -1.53 -2.44 18.87
CA VAL A 242 -2.17 -3.57 18.17
C VAL A 242 -3.44 -3.17 17.44
N ASP A 243 -4.00 -2.00 17.75
CA ASP A 243 -5.22 -1.45 17.15
C ASP A 243 -4.91 -0.26 16.24
N CYS A 244 -5.79 0.01 15.29
CA CYS A 244 -5.58 1.07 14.31
C CYS A 244 -6.25 2.38 14.70
N ASP A 245 -5.92 3.45 13.96
CA ASP A 245 -6.54 4.78 14.14
C ASP A 245 -8.05 4.81 13.83
N CYS A 246 -8.62 3.71 13.37
CA CYS A 246 -10.06 3.53 13.22
C CYS A 246 -10.77 3.09 14.52
N ASP A 247 -10.00 2.84 15.57
CA ASP A 247 -10.51 2.57 16.91
C ASP A 247 -10.40 3.85 17.76
N GLY A 248 -11.51 4.31 18.33
CA GLY A 248 -11.55 5.47 19.21
C GLY A 248 -11.06 5.18 20.64
N ASN A 249 -10.73 3.92 20.94
CA ASN A 249 -10.19 3.51 22.24
C ASN A 249 -9.19 2.36 22.05
N PRO A 250 -8.09 2.60 21.29
CA PRO A 250 -7.13 1.54 21.00
C PRO A 250 -6.40 1.10 22.27
N ALA A 251 -5.86 -0.12 22.23
CA ALA A 251 -4.95 -0.59 23.27
C ALA A 251 -3.74 0.35 23.35
N GLU A 252 -3.26 0.59 24.58
CA GLU A 252 -2.01 1.33 24.76
C GLU A 252 -0.86 0.60 24.06
N PRO A 253 0.02 1.33 23.35
CA PRO A 253 1.22 0.75 22.78
C PRO A 253 2.10 0.12 23.85
N ASP A 254 2.51 -1.11 23.64
CA ASP A 254 3.42 -1.85 24.52
C ASP A 254 4.79 -2.14 23.87
N MET A 255 5.00 -1.56 22.68
CA MET A 255 6.23 -1.61 21.91
C MET A 255 6.82 -0.20 21.77
N HIS A 256 8.16 -0.11 21.74
CA HIS A 256 8.87 1.16 21.55
C HIS A 256 8.66 1.72 20.13
N ASP A 257 8.81 3.04 20.00
CA ASP A 257 8.81 3.72 18.71
C ASP A 257 10.08 3.36 17.92
N ILE A 258 9.93 3.07 16.63
CA ILE A 258 11.06 2.57 15.80
C ILE A 258 11.66 3.69 14.94
N GLY A 259 10.83 4.46 14.22
CA GLY A 259 11.33 5.46 13.29
C GLY A 259 10.37 5.82 12.17
N ILE A 260 10.91 6.44 11.14
CA ILE A 260 10.19 6.83 9.92
C ILE A 260 10.86 6.17 8.74
N LEU A 261 10.07 5.49 7.91
CA LEU A 261 10.53 4.82 6.70
C LEU A 261 9.86 5.43 5.47
N ALA A 262 10.59 5.49 4.35
CA ALA A 262 10.07 6.02 3.08
C ALA A 262 10.53 5.16 1.89
N SER A 263 9.64 4.96 0.93
CA SER A 263 9.92 4.24 -0.31
C SER A 263 8.99 4.67 -1.45
N THR A 264 9.39 4.39 -2.68
CA THR A 264 8.52 4.46 -3.87
C THR A 264 7.77 3.14 -4.10
N ASP A 265 8.07 2.09 -3.33
CA ASP A 265 7.47 0.76 -3.39
C ASP A 265 6.71 0.48 -2.09
N PRO A 266 5.37 0.36 -2.11
CA PRO A 266 4.56 0.17 -0.90
C PRO A 266 4.75 -1.21 -0.27
N VAL A 267 5.08 -2.24 -1.07
CA VAL A 267 5.32 -3.61 -0.58
C VAL A 267 6.65 -3.67 0.16
N ALA A 268 7.71 -3.11 -0.44
CA ALA A 268 9.03 -3.00 0.18
C ALA A 268 8.97 -2.23 1.50
N LEU A 269 8.22 -1.13 1.52
CA LEU A 269 8.06 -0.29 2.69
C LEU A 269 7.37 -1.03 3.84
N ASP A 270 6.22 -1.65 3.55
CA ASP A 270 5.47 -2.39 4.57
C ASP A 270 6.24 -3.64 5.03
N GLN A 271 6.96 -4.34 4.13
CA GLN A 271 7.83 -5.45 4.51
C GLN A 271 8.95 -5.01 5.45
N ALA A 272 9.60 -3.88 5.17
CA ALA A 272 10.65 -3.35 6.05
C ALA A 272 10.11 -3.00 7.45
N CYS A 273 8.92 -2.42 7.53
CA CYS A 273 8.26 -2.15 8.82
C CYS A 273 7.97 -3.46 9.59
N ILE A 274 7.46 -4.48 8.91
CA ILE A 274 7.21 -5.80 9.51
C ILE A 274 8.51 -6.42 10.04
N ASP A 275 9.57 -6.43 9.23
CA ASP A 275 10.86 -7.01 9.63
C ASP A 275 11.44 -6.33 10.88
N LEU A 276 11.27 -5.00 11.00
CA LEU A 276 11.68 -4.26 12.20
C LEU A 276 10.83 -4.61 13.43
N VAL A 277 9.52 -4.81 13.27
CA VAL A 277 8.65 -5.29 14.36
C VAL A 277 9.07 -6.68 14.81
N TYR A 278 9.36 -7.59 13.87
CA TYR A 278 9.78 -8.96 14.18
C TYR A 278 11.19 -9.04 14.82
N ALA A 279 12.03 -8.05 14.57
CA ALA A 279 13.36 -7.94 15.17
C ALA A 279 13.34 -7.30 16.56
N ALA A 280 12.25 -6.65 16.96
CA ALA A 280 12.15 -5.94 18.24
C ALA A 280 11.88 -6.89 19.40
N GLU A 281 12.60 -6.70 20.53
CA GLU A 281 12.46 -7.53 21.73
C GLU A 281 11.06 -7.41 22.38
N ASP A 282 10.40 -6.28 22.21
CA ASP A 282 9.07 -5.95 22.75
C ASP A 282 7.95 -6.00 21.72
N GLY A 283 8.19 -6.54 20.52
CA GLY A 283 7.23 -6.63 19.42
C GLY A 283 6.14 -7.71 19.56
N ALA A 284 6.13 -8.50 20.65
CA ALA A 284 5.36 -9.74 20.75
C ALA A 284 3.86 -9.58 20.51
N SER A 285 3.20 -8.57 21.08
CA SER A 285 1.75 -8.35 20.92
C SER A 285 1.38 -7.93 19.50
N LEU A 286 2.21 -7.11 18.86
CA LEU A 286 1.99 -6.70 17.49
C LEU A 286 2.23 -7.87 16.52
N ILE A 287 3.26 -8.70 16.77
CA ILE A 287 3.51 -9.93 16.00
C ILE A 287 2.30 -10.87 16.12
N GLU A 288 1.79 -11.12 17.34
CA GLU A 288 0.58 -11.94 17.53
C GLU A 288 -0.63 -11.38 16.76
N ARG A 289 -0.83 -10.06 16.76
CA ARG A 289 -1.89 -9.43 15.99
C ARG A 289 -1.72 -9.69 14.49
N ILE A 290 -0.52 -9.53 13.95
CA ILE A 290 -0.21 -9.74 12.54
C ILE A 290 -0.45 -11.20 12.16
N GLU A 291 0.08 -12.14 12.93
CA GLU A 291 -0.03 -13.58 12.66
C GLU A 291 -1.46 -14.10 12.83
N SER A 292 -2.17 -13.67 13.88
CA SER A 292 -3.57 -14.10 14.13
C SER A 292 -4.55 -13.69 13.01
N ARG A 293 -4.16 -12.77 12.15
CA ARG A 293 -4.93 -12.29 11.00
C ARG A 293 -4.35 -12.66 9.65
N ASN A 294 -3.35 -13.55 9.63
CA ASN A 294 -2.62 -13.90 8.41
C ASN A 294 -2.09 -12.65 7.67
N GLY A 295 -1.70 -11.59 8.42
CA GLY A 295 -1.42 -10.27 7.86
C GLY A 295 -0.30 -10.25 6.80
N LEU A 296 0.69 -11.17 6.89
CA LEU A 296 1.77 -11.29 5.93
C LEU A 296 1.28 -11.69 4.52
N HIS A 297 0.14 -12.36 4.44
CA HIS A 297 -0.46 -12.78 3.16
C HIS A 297 -0.75 -11.60 2.23
N THR A 298 -1.09 -10.42 2.80
CA THR A 298 -1.24 -9.20 2.00
C THR A 298 0.03 -8.85 1.23
N LEU A 299 1.21 -8.97 1.86
CA LEU A 299 2.50 -8.68 1.21
C LEU A 299 2.87 -9.74 0.16
N GLU A 300 2.63 -11.00 0.49
CA GLU A 300 2.88 -12.13 -0.42
C GLU A 300 2.07 -12.02 -1.70
N TYR A 301 0.77 -11.75 -1.56
CA TYR A 301 -0.12 -11.59 -2.69
C TYR A 301 0.16 -10.30 -3.47
N ALA A 302 0.44 -9.18 -2.77
CA ALA A 302 0.80 -7.92 -3.41
C ALA A 302 2.06 -8.04 -4.29
N GLU A 303 3.09 -8.77 -3.83
CA GLU A 303 4.26 -9.10 -4.65
C GLU A 303 3.89 -10.00 -5.83
N GLN A 304 3.09 -11.05 -5.60
CA GLN A 304 2.66 -11.98 -6.64
C GLN A 304 1.94 -11.28 -7.80
N ILE A 305 1.09 -10.29 -7.51
CA ILE A 305 0.36 -9.53 -8.54
C ILE A 305 1.17 -8.36 -9.12
N GLY A 306 2.40 -8.15 -8.66
CA GLY A 306 3.30 -7.11 -9.16
C GLY A 306 2.97 -5.69 -8.69
N LEU A 307 2.43 -5.53 -7.48
CA LEU A 307 2.28 -4.22 -6.85
C LEU A 307 3.63 -3.64 -6.41
N GLY A 308 4.56 -4.49 -5.99
CA GLY A 308 5.89 -4.13 -5.56
C GLY A 308 6.71 -5.37 -5.24
N SER A 309 7.80 -5.23 -4.47
CA SER A 309 8.68 -6.34 -4.07
C SER A 309 8.90 -6.39 -2.58
N ARG A 310 8.88 -7.59 -2.00
CA ARG A 310 9.26 -7.84 -0.62
C ARG A 310 10.78 -7.82 -0.40
N THR A 311 11.55 -7.83 -1.50
CA THR A 311 13.01 -7.70 -1.45
C THR A 311 13.40 -6.23 -1.53
N TYR A 312 14.15 -5.74 -0.56
CA TYR A 312 14.51 -4.32 -0.46
C TYR A 312 15.92 -4.12 0.10
N ASN A 313 16.46 -2.92 -0.09
CA ASN A 313 17.63 -2.42 0.59
C ASN A 313 17.21 -1.38 1.64
N LEU A 314 17.49 -1.63 2.91
CA LEU A 314 17.28 -0.64 3.99
C LEU A 314 18.48 0.29 4.07
N VAL A 315 18.24 1.59 3.92
CA VAL A 315 19.27 2.64 3.95
C VAL A 315 18.97 3.58 5.12
N SER A 316 19.80 3.56 6.15
CA SER A 316 19.74 4.57 7.22
C SER A 316 20.19 5.92 6.67
N ILE A 317 19.41 6.95 6.97
CA ILE A 317 19.73 8.36 6.67
C ILE A 317 20.15 9.13 7.92
N ASP A 318 20.23 8.48 9.08
CA ASP A 318 20.77 9.05 10.30
C ASP A 318 22.28 9.34 10.14
N GLN A 319 22.73 10.51 10.62
CA GLN A 319 24.12 10.97 10.55
C GLN A 319 24.93 10.51 11.76
#